data_b29beb27d02cbce87266254e430ad223
#
_entry.id   b29beb27d02cbce87266254e430ad223
#
_cell.length_a   1.000
_cell.length_b   1.000
_cell.length_c   1.000
_cell.angle_alpha   90.00
_cell.angle_beta   90.00
_cell.angle_gamma   90.00
#
_symmetry.space_group_name_H-M   'P 1'
#
loop_
_entity.id
_entity.type
_entity.pdbx_description
1 polymer ?
#
loop_
_entity_poly.entity_id
_entity_poly.type
_entity_poly.pdbx_seq_one_letter_code
_entity_poly.pdbx_strand_id
1 'polypeptide(L)'
;LQGDSKFAEVLVQMGCSVARSDDDVVLSRTPETPLIGVTVDMRDMSDLVPTLAVVAAFAQTSTTITGVGFIRKKESDRIGDLSAELRKLGVSVDEHPDGLTVHPSTTHAGNVDTHHDHRLAMALALVGLVTPGVVINDPMVVTKSWPEYWNMLGALQ
;
A
#
# COMPACT_ATOMS: atom_id res chain seq x y z
N LEU A 1 -7.82 -5.50 -20.27
CA LEU A 1 -6.80 -5.04 -19.32
C LEU A 1 -7.36 -5.23 -17.92
N GLN A 2 -6.63 -5.88 -17.02
CA GLN A 2 -7.02 -6.01 -15.62
C GLN A 2 -7.05 -4.63 -14.96
N GLY A 3 -7.97 -4.41 -14.00
CA GLY A 3 -8.11 -3.12 -13.29
C GLY A 3 -6.79 -2.63 -12.68
N ASP A 4 -5.99 -3.56 -12.17
CA ASP A 4 -4.68 -3.30 -11.56
C ASP A 4 -3.67 -2.58 -12.48
N SER A 5 -3.83 -2.70 -13.80
CA SER A 5 -2.99 -1.98 -14.77
C SER A 5 -3.15 -0.45 -14.69
N LYS A 6 -4.25 0.03 -14.09
CA LYS A 6 -4.52 1.46 -13.86
C LYS A 6 -3.79 2.01 -12.63
N PHE A 7 -3.14 1.17 -11.84
CA PHE A 7 -2.45 1.63 -10.62
C PHE A 7 -1.31 2.59 -10.91
N ALA A 8 -0.63 2.41 -12.06
CA ALA A 8 0.41 3.32 -12.49
C ALA A 8 -0.12 4.76 -12.69
N GLU A 9 -1.36 4.92 -13.19
CA GLU A 9 -2.00 6.23 -13.36
C GLU A 9 -2.30 6.91 -12.01
N VAL A 10 -2.62 6.14 -10.99
CA VAL A 10 -2.78 6.66 -9.61
C VAL A 10 -1.44 7.20 -9.11
N LEU A 11 -0.35 6.44 -9.31
CA LEU A 11 0.98 6.89 -8.91
C LEU A 11 1.47 8.10 -9.71
N VAL A 12 1.05 8.24 -10.98
CA VAL A 12 1.30 9.48 -11.77
C VAL A 12 0.59 10.67 -11.14
N GLN A 13 -0.66 10.53 -10.72
CA GLN A 13 -1.37 11.59 -10.00
C GLN A 13 -0.68 11.95 -8.68
N MET A 14 0.04 11.01 -8.08
CA MET A 14 0.84 11.23 -6.86
C MET A 14 2.22 11.84 -7.14
N GLY A 15 2.59 12.14 -8.39
CA GLY A 15 3.86 12.79 -8.75
C GLY A 15 4.91 11.89 -9.39
N CYS A 16 4.56 10.65 -9.73
CA CYS A 16 5.43 9.79 -10.52
C CYS A 16 5.29 10.07 -12.03
N SER A 17 6.27 9.63 -12.81
CA SER A 17 6.21 9.59 -14.26
C SER A 17 6.08 8.15 -14.73
N VAL A 18 5.31 7.90 -15.78
CA VAL A 18 5.17 6.57 -16.37
C VAL A 18 5.54 6.62 -17.85
N ALA A 19 6.36 5.68 -18.28
CA ALA A 19 6.62 5.38 -19.68
C ALA A 19 6.11 3.96 -19.98
N ARG A 20 5.46 3.78 -21.13
CA ARG A 20 4.91 2.51 -21.58
C ARG A 20 5.47 2.14 -22.94
N SER A 21 5.81 0.88 -23.10
CA SER A 21 6.09 0.23 -24.37
C SER A 21 5.13 -0.95 -24.55
N ASP A 22 5.30 -1.72 -25.62
CA ASP A 22 4.47 -2.90 -25.87
C ASP A 22 4.66 -3.97 -24.77
N ASP A 23 5.87 -4.06 -24.21
CA ASP A 23 6.26 -5.12 -23.25
C ASP A 23 6.47 -4.60 -21.82
N ASP A 24 6.68 -3.28 -21.63
CA ASP A 24 7.12 -2.73 -20.34
C ASP A 24 6.30 -1.53 -19.88
N VAL A 25 6.18 -1.42 -18.56
CA VAL A 25 5.72 -0.22 -17.86
C VAL A 25 6.83 0.23 -16.92
N VAL A 26 7.43 1.37 -17.21
CA VAL A 26 8.48 1.97 -16.37
C VAL A 26 7.89 3.11 -15.57
N LEU A 27 7.88 2.96 -14.25
CA LEU A 27 7.50 4.02 -13.31
C LEU A 27 8.79 4.63 -12.74
N SER A 28 8.85 5.95 -12.71
CA SER A 28 10.00 6.68 -12.18
C SER A 28 9.56 7.91 -11.38
N ARG A 29 10.39 8.33 -10.43
CA ARG A 29 10.23 9.56 -9.69
C ARG A 29 11.61 10.08 -9.28
N THR A 30 11.86 11.38 -9.41
CA THR A 30 13.09 11.97 -8.88
C THR A 30 12.94 12.22 -7.37
N PRO A 31 14.04 12.20 -6.59
CA PRO A 31 13.98 12.46 -5.16
C PRO A 31 13.40 13.84 -4.81
N GLU A 32 13.57 14.82 -5.69
CA GLU A 32 13.09 16.19 -5.52
C GLU A 32 11.58 16.34 -5.76
N THR A 33 10.98 15.40 -6.48
CA THR A 33 9.53 15.41 -6.73
C THR A 33 8.81 14.80 -5.52
N PRO A 34 8.04 15.60 -4.77
CA PRO A 34 7.31 15.06 -3.62
C PRO A 34 6.19 14.13 -4.08
N LEU A 35 5.90 13.12 -3.27
CA LEU A 35 4.63 12.41 -3.38
C LEU A 35 3.52 13.31 -2.83
N ILE A 36 2.45 13.47 -3.58
CA ILE A 36 1.24 14.18 -3.16
C ILE A 36 0.08 13.20 -3.02
N GLY A 37 -0.80 13.45 -2.07
CA GLY A 37 -2.00 12.64 -1.88
C GLY A 37 -3.03 12.86 -2.98
N VAL A 38 -3.90 11.87 -3.15
CA VAL A 38 -4.96 11.85 -4.15
C VAL A 38 -6.29 11.43 -3.54
N THR A 39 -7.41 11.78 -4.19
CA THR A 39 -8.70 11.16 -3.91
C THR A 39 -9.04 10.22 -5.06
N VAL A 40 -9.23 8.94 -4.77
CA VAL A 40 -9.37 7.91 -5.81
C VAL A 40 -10.41 6.86 -5.43
N ASP A 41 -11.25 6.49 -6.40
CA ASP A 41 -12.13 5.32 -6.33
C ASP A 41 -11.35 4.09 -6.79
N MET A 42 -11.18 3.12 -5.89
CA MET A 42 -10.39 1.91 -6.14
C MET A 42 -11.23 0.65 -6.32
N ARG A 43 -12.52 0.75 -6.62
CA ARG A 43 -13.39 -0.44 -6.78
C ARG A 43 -12.88 -1.43 -7.82
N ASP A 44 -12.29 -0.96 -8.91
CA ASP A 44 -11.78 -1.79 -10.02
C ASP A 44 -10.35 -2.33 -9.77
N MET A 45 -9.67 -1.84 -8.72
CA MET A 45 -8.31 -2.25 -8.34
C MET A 45 -8.18 -2.43 -6.83
N SER A 46 -9.23 -2.94 -6.20
CA SER A 46 -9.38 -3.01 -4.75
C SER A 46 -8.32 -3.85 -4.04
N ASP A 47 -7.67 -4.75 -4.73
CA ASP A 47 -6.59 -5.58 -4.20
C ASP A 47 -5.28 -4.79 -3.98
N LEU A 48 -5.16 -3.60 -4.59
CA LEU A 48 -4.03 -2.68 -4.40
C LEU A 48 -4.27 -1.59 -3.36
N VAL A 49 -5.44 -1.60 -2.69
CA VAL A 49 -5.74 -0.67 -1.58
C VAL A 49 -4.68 -0.71 -0.48
N PRO A 50 -4.23 -1.87 0.02
CA PRO A 50 -3.19 -1.90 1.04
C PRO A 50 -1.87 -1.27 0.57
N THR A 51 -1.48 -1.52 -0.68
CA THR A 51 -0.27 -0.95 -1.28
C THR A 51 -0.37 0.57 -1.39
N LEU A 52 -1.52 1.09 -1.89
CA LEU A 52 -1.71 2.54 -2.00
C LEU A 52 -1.71 3.22 -0.63
N ALA A 53 -2.32 2.61 0.37
CA ALA A 53 -2.35 3.15 1.73
C ALA A 53 -0.93 3.28 2.33
N VAL A 54 -0.06 2.30 2.07
CA VAL A 54 1.35 2.38 2.49
C VAL A 54 2.08 3.49 1.74
N VAL A 55 1.94 3.60 0.42
CA VAL A 55 2.53 4.69 -0.37
C VAL A 55 2.05 6.05 0.12
N ALA A 56 0.76 6.17 0.43
CA ALA A 56 0.13 7.38 0.92
C ALA A 56 0.70 7.89 2.26
N ALA A 57 1.17 6.98 3.13
CA ALA A 57 1.81 7.35 4.39
C ALA A 57 3.05 8.22 4.21
N PHE A 58 3.71 8.13 3.05
CA PHE A 58 4.90 8.90 2.68
C PHE A 58 4.59 10.12 1.79
N ALA A 59 3.31 10.39 1.49
CA ALA A 59 2.91 11.56 0.74
C ALA A 59 2.89 12.83 1.61
N GLN A 60 3.02 14.01 0.98
CA GLN A 60 2.99 15.29 1.68
C GLN A 60 1.58 15.79 1.99
N THR A 61 0.56 15.25 1.33
CA THR A 61 -0.86 15.58 1.55
C THR A 61 -1.68 14.30 1.70
N SER A 62 -2.89 14.40 2.24
CA SER A 62 -3.73 13.24 2.53
C SER A 62 -4.21 12.54 1.26
N THR A 63 -4.26 11.21 1.32
CA THR A 63 -4.86 10.36 0.29
C THR A 63 -6.16 9.78 0.78
N THR A 64 -7.24 9.98 0.01
CA THR A 64 -8.56 9.40 0.31
C THR A 64 -8.89 8.30 -0.70
N ILE A 65 -9.10 7.10 -0.20
CA ILE A 65 -9.46 5.90 -0.97
C ILE A 65 -10.95 5.62 -0.74
N THR A 66 -11.73 5.49 -1.80
CA THR A 66 -13.18 5.26 -1.76
C THR A 66 -13.61 4.09 -2.64
N GLY A 67 -14.89 3.71 -2.58
CA GLY A 67 -15.48 2.68 -3.43
C GLY A 67 -15.14 1.25 -3.03
N VAL A 68 -14.60 1.03 -1.84
CA VAL A 68 -14.00 -0.26 -1.45
C VAL A 68 -14.59 -0.89 -0.18
N GLY A 69 -15.77 -0.46 0.28
CA GLY A 69 -16.40 -1.01 1.48
C GLY A 69 -16.56 -2.53 1.47
N PHE A 70 -16.68 -3.14 0.28
CA PHE A 70 -16.80 -4.59 0.12
C PHE A 70 -15.54 -5.37 0.50
N ILE A 71 -14.33 -4.74 0.53
CA ILE A 71 -13.09 -5.43 0.91
C ILE A 71 -12.99 -5.74 2.41
N ARG A 72 -13.90 -5.21 3.22
CA ARG A 72 -14.04 -5.59 4.63
C ARG A 72 -14.41 -7.07 4.84
N LYS A 73 -14.88 -7.72 3.80
CA LYS A 73 -15.32 -9.13 3.80
C LYS A 73 -14.44 -10.02 2.91
N LYS A 74 -13.19 -9.62 2.68
CA LYS A 74 -12.18 -10.43 1.96
C LYS A 74 -11.52 -11.44 2.92
N GLU A 75 -10.22 -11.74 2.75
CA GLU A 75 -9.46 -12.61 3.66
C GLU A 75 -9.39 -12.03 5.09
N SER A 76 -9.40 -10.70 5.20
CA SER A 76 -9.44 -9.93 6.44
C SER A 76 -10.40 -8.73 6.25
N ASP A 77 -10.66 -7.94 7.30
CA ASP A 77 -11.21 -6.59 7.12
C ASP A 77 -10.09 -5.68 6.58
N ARG A 78 -9.90 -5.68 5.25
CA ARG A 78 -8.82 -4.93 4.60
C ARG A 78 -8.87 -3.42 4.78
N ILE A 79 -9.93 -2.88 5.39
CA ILE A 79 -9.97 -1.47 5.79
C ILE A 79 -9.63 -1.34 7.27
N GLY A 80 -10.34 -2.06 8.14
CA GLY A 80 -10.15 -1.97 9.58
C GLY A 80 -8.80 -2.50 10.04
N ASP A 81 -8.44 -3.72 9.62
CA ASP A 81 -7.17 -4.33 10.00
C ASP A 81 -5.98 -3.54 9.45
N LEU A 82 -6.02 -3.13 8.16
CA LEU A 82 -4.99 -2.27 7.56
C LEU A 82 -4.82 -0.97 8.33
N SER A 83 -5.92 -0.30 8.68
CA SER A 83 -5.90 0.97 9.43
C SER A 83 -5.29 0.78 10.81
N ALA A 84 -5.61 -0.33 11.49
CA ALA A 84 -5.06 -0.65 12.80
C ALA A 84 -3.53 -0.88 12.72
N GLU A 85 -3.08 -1.65 11.74
CA GLU A 85 -1.66 -1.96 11.57
C GLU A 85 -0.82 -0.73 11.15
N LEU A 86 -1.35 0.11 10.27
CA LEU A 86 -0.72 1.37 9.90
C LEU A 86 -0.56 2.31 11.10
N ARG A 87 -1.57 2.37 11.99
CA ARG A 87 -1.47 3.17 13.23
C ARG A 87 -0.39 2.66 14.18
N LYS A 88 -0.14 1.32 14.25
CA LYS A 88 0.97 0.74 15.02
C LYS A 88 2.34 1.20 14.52
N LEU A 89 2.43 1.64 13.27
CA LEU A 89 3.65 2.18 12.65
C LEU A 89 3.70 3.72 12.67
N GLY A 90 2.78 4.40 13.36
CA GLY A 90 2.74 5.85 13.49
C GLY A 90 1.96 6.56 12.38
N VAL A 91 1.31 5.83 11.48
CA VAL A 91 0.54 6.43 10.39
C VAL A 91 -0.83 6.90 10.90
N SER A 92 -1.19 8.14 10.63
CA SER A 92 -2.52 8.69 10.92
C SER A 92 -3.50 8.27 9.83
N VAL A 93 -4.57 7.57 10.24
CA VAL A 93 -5.58 7.02 9.32
C VAL A 93 -6.98 7.29 9.85
N ASP A 94 -7.83 7.87 9.01
CA ASP A 94 -9.27 7.94 9.24
C ASP A 94 -9.95 6.80 8.48
N GLU A 95 -10.65 5.96 9.22
CA GLU A 95 -11.40 4.84 8.66
C GLU A 95 -12.83 5.28 8.32
N HIS A 96 -13.30 4.92 7.11
CA HIS A 96 -14.65 5.18 6.64
C HIS A 96 -15.38 3.88 6.31
N PRO A 97 -16.71 3.85 6.28
CA PRO A 97 -17.48 2.66 5.90
C PRO A 97 -17.11 2.12 4.51
N ASP A 98 -16.78 2.98 3.57
CA ASP A 98 -16.48 2.68 2.15
C ASP A 98 -15.03 2.92 1.76
N GLY A 99 -14.12 3.08 2.71
CA GLY A 99 -12.72 3.37 2.41
C GLY A 99 -11.92 3.88 3.60
N LEU A 100 -10.86 4.62 3.33
CA LEU A 100 -10.01 5.22 4.36
C LEU A 100 -9.32 6.48 3.83
N THR A 101 -8.93 7.37 4.75
CA THR A 101 -8.05 8.50 4.46
C THR A 101 -6.73 8.32 5.22
N VAL A 102 -5.62 8.33 4.50
CA VAL A 102 -4.27 8.27 5.06
C VAL A 102 -3.69 9.67 5.04
N HIS A 103 -3.18 10.13 6.18
CA HIS A 103 -2.59 11.45 6.34
C HIS A 103 -1.06 11.41 6.32
N PRO A 104 -0.39 12.52 5.94
CA PRO A 104 1.06 12.65 6.07
C PRO A 104 1.51 12.26 7.48
N SER A 105 2.51 11.39 7.57
CA SER A 105 2.89 10.80 8.85
C SER A 105 4.40 10.56 8.95
N THR A 106 4.91 10.48 10.16
CA THR A 106 6.25 10.00 10.44
C THR A 106 6.16 8.58 10.95
N THR A 107 6.63 7.64 10.15
CA THR A 107 6.63 6.22 10.51
C THR A 107 7.73 5.87 11.50
N HIS A 108 7.51 4.83 12.31
CA HIS A 108 8.49 4.31 13.27
C HIS A 108 8.49 2.76 13.27
N ALA A 109 9.50 2.19 13.90
CA ALA A 109 9.60 0.75 14.11
C ALA A 109 8.38 0.18 14.85
N GLY A 110 7.98 -1.03 14.51
CA GLY A 110 6.88 -1.70 15.16
C GLY A 110 6.63 -3.10 14.61
N ASN A 111 5.85 -3.87 15.37
CA ASN A 111 5.39 -5.19 14.95
C ASN A 111 3.97 -5.07 14.41
N VAL A 112 3.73 -5.64 13.24
CA VAL A 112 2.42 -5.66 12.58
C VAL A 112 1.95 -7.08 12.34
N ASP A 113 0.64 -7.26 12.44
CA ASP A 113 -0.02 -8.53 12.21
C ASP A 113 -0.54 -8.60 10.77
N THR A 114 -0.49 -9.80 10.19
CA THR A 114 -0.93 -10.01 8.80
C THR A 114 -2.42 -10.29 8.68
N HIS A 115 -3.08 -10.58 9.80
CA HIS A 115 -4.50 -11.02 9.85
C HIS A 115 -4.80 -12.16 8.87
N HIS A 116 -3.81 -13.04 8.64
CA HIS A 116 -3.84 -14.12 7.66
C HIS A 116 -4.07 -13.66 6.20
N ASP A 117 -3.85 -12.37 5.93
CA ASP A 117 -4.00 -11.78 4.59
C ASP A 117 -2.62 -11.48 3.98
N HIS A 118 -2.31 -12.18 2.88
CA HIS A 118 -1.05 -12.03 2.16
C HIS A 118 -0.84 -10.62 1.60
N ARG A 119 -1.93 -9.90 1.25
CA ARG A 119 -1.83 -8.54 0.72
C ARG A 119 -1.48 -7.52 1.79
N LEU A 120 -2.01 -7.70 3.02
CA LEU A 120 -1.58 -6.90 4.16
C LEU A 120 -0.10 -7.16 4.48
N ALA A 121 0.30 -8.43 4.54
CA ALA A 121 1.71 -8.79 4.78
C ALA A 121 2.65 -8.12 3.77
N MET A 122 2.34 -8.24 2.47
CA MET A 122 3.17 -7.66 1.41
C MET A 122 3.18 -6.13 1.44
N ALA A 123 2.04 -5.50 1.64
CA ALA A 123 1.96 -4.04 1.65
C ALA A 123 2.68 -3.44 2.87
N LEU A 124 2.41 -3.96 4.08
CA LEU A 124 3.02 -3.45 5.32
C LEU A 124 4.55 -3.63 5.32
N ALA A 125 5.06 -4.68 4.68
CA ALA A 125 6.51 -4.89 4.54
C ALA A 125 7.21 -3.76 3.76
N LEU A 126 6.51 -3.08 2.84
CA LEU A 126 7.07 -1.94 2.09
C LEU A 126 7.42 -0.75 3.01
N VAL A 127 6.74 -0.62 4.16
CA VAL A 127 7.11 0.41 5.16
C VAL A 127 8.53 0.18 5.65
N GLY A 128 8.94 -1.09 5.79
CA GLY A 128 10.29 -1.49 6.21
C GLY A 128 11.41 -1.11 5.25
N LEU A 129 11.11 -0.84 3.97
CA LEU A 129 12.10 -0.34 3.00
C LEU A 129 12.53 1.12 3.32
N VAL A 130 11.69 1.86 4.02
CA VAL A 130 11.93 3.28 4.37
C VAL A 130 12.19 3.44 5.86
N THR A 131 11.54 2.62 6.68
CA THR A 131 11.57 2.74 8.15
C THR A 131 12.17 1.46 8.75
N PRO A 132 13.43 1.51 9.23
CA PRO A 132 14.06 0.35 9.86
C PRO A 132 13.30 -0.14 11.10
N GLY A 133 13.30 -1.46 11.32
CA GLY A 133 12.72 -2.07 12.51
C GLY A 133 11.22 -2.40 12.42
N VAL A 134 10.65 -2.37 11.23
CA VAL A 134 9.31 -2.94 10.99
C VAL A 134 9.43 -4.46 10.93
N VAL A 135 8.61 -5.15 11.73
CA VAL A 135 8.57 -6.62 11.81
C VAL A 135 7.18 -7.10 11.39
N ILE A 136 7.13 -8.02 10.45
CA ILE A 136 5.89 -8.67 9.99
C ILE A 136 5.70 -9.98 10.75
N ASN A 137 4.64 -10.07 11.54
CA ASN A 137 4.24 -11.32 12.19
C ASN A 137 3.63 -12.27 11.14
N ASP A 138 3.88 -13.59 11.27
CA ASP A 138 3.42 -14.60 10.32
C ASP A 138 3.73 -14.25 8.84
N PRO A 139 5.02 -14.06 8.46
CA PRO A 139 5.38 -13.66 7.12
C PRO A 139 5.08 -14.74 6.07
N MET A 140 4.89 -15.99 6.48
CA MET A 140 4.64 -17.12 5.58
C MET A 140 3.27 -17.09 4.91
N VAL A 141 2.35 -16.24 5.35
CA VAL A 141 1.02 -16.07 4.73
C VAL A 141 1.11 -15.68 3.23
N VAL A 142 2.22 -15.09 2.79
CA VAL A 142 2.42 -14.69 1.39
C VAL A 142 2.67 -15.88 0.45
N THR A 143 3.10 -17.04 0.96
CA THR A 143 3.52 -18.18 0.14
C THR A 143 2.39 -18.75 -0.72
N LYS A 144 1.13 -18.53 -0.34
CA LYS A 144 -0.03 -18.97 -1.12
C LYS A 144 -0.20 -18.23 -2.46
N SER A 145 0.39 -17.04 -2.60
CA SER A 145 0.26 -16.19 -3.79
C SER A 145 1.60 -15.80 -4.41
N TRP A 146 2.64 -15.61 -3.60
CA TRP A 146 3.98 -15.25 -4.07
C TRP A 146 5.07 -15.84 -3.16
N PRO A 147 5.48 -17.09 -3.38
CA PRO A 147 6.46 -17.77 -2.54
C PRO A 147 7.81 -17.03 -2.44
N GLU A 148 8.23 -16.36 -3.52
CA GLU A 148 9.53 -15.67 -3.62
C GLU A 148 9.51 -14.21 -3.15
N TYR A 149 8.37 -13.74 -2.58
CA TYR A 149 8.20 -12.34 -2.22
C TYR A 149 9.32 -11.80 -1.31
N TRP A 150 9.68 -12.55 -0.26
CA TRP A 150 10.71 -12.10 0.70
C TRP A 150 12.10 -12.05 0.08
N ASN A 151 12.43 -12.99 -0.81
CA ASN A 151 13.70 -12.99 -1.54
C ASN A 151 13.77 -11.76 -2.45
N MET A 152 12.69 -11.47 -3.17
CA MET A 152 12.61 -10.30 -4.05
C MET A 152 12.71 -9.00 -3.23
N LEU A 153 11.96 -8.88 -2.13
CA LEU A 153 11.99 -7.67 -1.29
C LEU A 153 13.38 -7.44 -0.68
N GLY A 154 14.05 -8.50 -0.21
CA GLY A 154 15.41 -8.42 0.33
C GLY A 154 16.46 -7.99 -0.69
N ALA A 155 16.25 -8.24 -1.99
CA ALA A 155 17.13 -7.79 -3.06
C ALA A 155 17.01 -6.27 -3.36
N LEU A 156 16.01 -5.57 -2.81
CA LEU A 156 15.82 -4.13 -2.96
C LEU A 156 16.49 -3.31 -1.83
N GLN A 157 17.04 -3.97 -0.82
CA GLN A 157 17.74 -3.35 0.30
C GLN A 157 19.27 -3.35 0.04
#